data_e9b128911e45842a947512e673d78e7c
#
_entry.id   e9b128911e45842a947512e673d78e7c
#
_cell.length_a   1.000
_cell.length_b   1.000
_cell.length_c   1.000
_cell.angle_alpha   90.00
_cell.angle_beta   90.00
_cell.angle_gamma   90.00
#
_symmetry.space_group_name_H-M   'P 1'
#
loop_
_entity.id
_entity.type
_entity.pdbx_description
1 polymer ?
#
loop_
_entity_poly.entity_id
_entity_poly.type
_entity_poly.pdbx_seq_one_letter_code
_entity_poly.pdbx_strand_id
1 'polypeptide(L)'
;MKPWKIIQKLESDNSRLFKESVIEDNLNDLILQEGLSMCLDALITFGVKQVPESKENGNGLNWETFKSSAMLLIDRERTGHAARDEILNLISQATSEQWNDWYRRILIKDLRCGVSQKTVNNVSKKMGLKYSVPVFSCMLAHDGAKHPKKIQGKCLVEYKYDGVRVIAITKNSSTTLYSRNGKILGNFPHIESALNKAEFNNLVFDGEVVSNDFQSLMKQVHRKTNAKTDDAYLALFDMLPLDEFNNGKSKLNTIERKDLLDNASRIFDSCIKPVEYVILDFDTEDGQKTFSKMNKKALEEGYEGLMIKPVNNIYESKRSHAWLKIKPFIEVTLKVIQIQEGTGKHEGKLGAFSVEGEDDGKFFSLSVGSGLTDDDREKYWKAKDSLIGQLIEIRADAI
;
A
#
# COMPACT_ATOMS: atom_id res chain seq x y z
N MET A 1 29.17 9.51 15.33
CA MET A 1 28.56 9.06 16.62
C MET A 1 28.24 7.58 16.47
N LYS A 2 28.23 6.77 17.54
CA LYS A 2 27.85 5.34 17.43
C LYS A 2 26.35 5.21 17.05
N PRO A 3 25.95 4.23 16.17
CA PRO A 3 24.59 4.14 15.67
C PRO A 3 23.50 4.12 16.75
N TRP A 4 23.66 3.36 17.82
CA TRP A 4 22.68 3.33 18.92
C TRP A 4 22.52 4.68 19.62
N LYS A 5 23.60 5.46 19.74
CA LYS A 5 23.52 6.83 20.29
C LYS A 5 22.79 7.79 19.35
N ILE A 6 22.91 7.57 18.03
CA ILE A 6 22.16 8.33 17.03
C ILE A 6 20.66 8.03 17.19
N ILE A 7 20.30 6.76 17.34
CA ILE A 7 18.88 6.38 17.53
C ILE A 7 18.32 6.96 18.84
N GLN A 8 19.06 6.89 19.95
CA GLN A 8 18.66 7.54 21.22
C GLN A 8 18.44 9.05 21.05
N LYS A 9 19.33 9.72 20.32
CA LYS A 9 19.19 11.15 20.01
C LYS A 9 17.95 11.42 19.18
N LEU A 10 17.65 10.58 18.18
CA LEU A 10 16.44 10.69 17.34
C LEU A 10 15.13 10.47 18.12
N GLU A 11 15.17 9.68 19.21
CA GLU A 11 14.01 9.47 20.10
C GLU A 11 13.76 10.64 21.04
N SER A 12 14.78 11.45 21.34
CA SER A 12 14.67 12.52 22.35
C SER A 12 13.77 13.67 21.93
N ASP A 13 13.50 13.84 20.63
CA ASP A 13 12.64 14.91 20.11
C ASP A 13 11.83 14.44 18.91
N ASN A 14 10.53 14.73 18.87
CA ASN A 14 9.63 14.36 17.77
C ASN A 14 9.62 15.36 16.61
N SER A 15 10.31 16.50 16.74
CA SER A 15 10.39 17.50 15.67
C SER A 15 11.04 16.93 14.41
N ARG A 16 10.36 17.13 13.28
CA ARG A 16 10.88 16.70 11.98
C ARG A 16 12.23 17.35 11.65
N LEU A 17 12.36 18.65 11.90
CA LEU A 17 13.59 19.39 11.59
C LEU A 17 14.76 18.90 12.45
N PHE A 18 14.51 18.60 13.74
CA PHE A 18 15.52 18.01 14.61
C PHE A 18 15.99 16.66 14.07
N LYS A 19 15.05 15.77 13.70
CA LYS A 19 15.41 14.44 13.15
C LYS A 19 16.18 14.56 11.83
N GLU A 20 15.78 15.45 10.93
CA GLU A 20 16.49 15.71 9.69
C GLU A 20 17.92 16.20 9.96
N SER A 21 18.14 17.11 10.93
CA SER A 21 19.47 17.59 11.32
C SER A 21 20.34 16.46 11.91
N VAL A 22 19.79 15.64 12.81
CA VAL A 22 20.55 14.51 13.40
C VAL A 22 20.97 13.50 12.32
N ILE A 23 20.12 13.23 11.34
CA ILE A 23 20.45 12.36 10.20
C ILE A 23 21.51 13.03 9.33
N GLU A 24 21.39 14.31 9.01
CA GLU A 24 22.35 15.08 8.19
C GLU A 24 23.76 15.02 8.79
N ASP A 25 23.88 15.21 10.11
CA ASP A 25 25.14 15.16 10.83
C ASP A 25 25.86 13.79 10.80
N ASN A 26 25.11 12.70 10.55
CA ASN A 26 25.63 11.34 10.73
C ASN A 26 25.50 10.44 9.48
N LEU A 27 24.77 10.86 8.42
CA LEU A 27 24.45 9.98 7.28
C LEU A 27 25.65 9.62 6.39
N ASN A 28 26.82 10.23 6.59
CA ASN A 28 28.06 9.81 5.93
C ASN A 28 28.67 8.52 6.55
N ASP A 29 28.16 8.06 7.70
CA ASP A 29 28.58 6.81 8.32
C ASP A 29 27.98 5.61 7.55
N LEU A 30 28.84 4.75 6.99
CA LEU A 30 28.43 3.59 6.21
C LEU A 30 27.68 2.55 7.04
N ILE A 31 28.03 2.37 8.31
CA ILE A 31 27.32 1.44 9.21
C ILE A 31 25.89 1.93 9.45
N LEU A 32 25.73 3.24 9.63
CA LEU A 32 24.41 3.83 9.76
C LEU A 32 23.59 3.64 8.46
N GLN A 33 24.18 3.91 7.29
CA GLN A 33 23.50 3.71 6.00
C GLN A 33 23.05 2.26 5.80
N GLU A 34 23.95 1.29 6.03
CA GLU A 34 23.65 -0.14 5.89
C GLU A 34 22.54 -0.57 6.85
N GLY A 35 22.62 -0.18 8.12
CA GLY A 35 21.61 -0.53 9.12
C GLY A 35 20.27 0.14 8.88
N LEU A 36 20.24 1.40 8.41
CA LEU A 36 19.02 2.06 7.96
C LEU A 36 18.40 1.33 6.77
N SER A 37 19.21 0.90 5.79
CA SER A 37 18.73 0.10 4.66
C SER A 37 18.16 -1.24 5.13
N MET A 38 18.88 -1.99 5.97
CA MET A 38 18.38 -3.26 6.52
C MET A 38 17.08 -3.10 7.29
N CYS A 39 16.91 -2.02 8.04
CA CYS A 39 15.72 -1.77 8.83
C CYS A 39 14.54 -1.28 7.98
N LEU A 40 14.78 -0.32 7.10
CA LEU A 40 13.71 0.44 6.44
C LEU A 40 13.33 -0.09 5.05
N ASP A 41 14.20 -0.84 4.37
CA ASP A 41 13.84 -1.48 3.11
C ASP A 41 12.80 -2.57 3.35
N ALA A 42 11.59 -2.38 2.84
CA ALA A 42 10.50 -3.32 3.02
C ALA A 42 10.77 -4.72 2.44
N LEU A 43 11.63 -4.81 1.42
CA LEU A 43 11.96 -6.09 0.76
C LEU A 43 13.00 -6.91 1.52
N ILE A 44 13.67 -6.34 2.51
CA ILE A 44 14.55 -7.07 3.43
C ILE A 44 13.70 -7.63 4.57
N THR A 45 13.69 -8.97 4.72
CA THR A 45 12.97 -9.65 5.79
C THR A 45 13.88 -10.66 6.48
N PHE A 46 13.87 -10.67 7.82
CA PHE A 46 14.70 -11.57 8.61
C PHE A 46 14.00 -12.89 8.99
N GLY A 47 12.70 -13.01 8.75
CA GLY A 47 11.92 -14.22 9.06
C GLY A 47 11.78 -14.54 10.54
N VAL A 48 12.01 -13.60 11.42
CA VAL A 48 11.94 -13.75 12.86
C VAL A 48 10.75 -12.97 13.42
N LYS A 49 9.91 -13.64 14.23
CA LYS A 49 8.72 -13.01 14.83
C LYS A 49 8.99 -12.41 16.21
N GLN A 50 9.95 -12.99 16.95
CA GLN A 50 10.27 -12.59 18.31
C GLN A 50 11.75 -12.31 18.44
N VAL A 51 12.10 -11.07 18.75
CA VAL A 51 13.46 -10.62 19.05
C VAL A 51 13.43 -9.99 20.44
N PRO A 52 13.90 -10.70 21.49
CA PRO A 52 13.77 -10.24 22.86
C PRO A 52 14.66 -9.03 23.14
N GLU A 53 14.32 -8.25 24.14
CA GLU A 53 15.20 -7.27 24.75
C GLU A 53 16.26 -7.96 25.62
N SER A 54 17.40 -7.34 25.79
CA SER A 54 18.47 -7.83 26.67
C SER A 54 18.77 -6.83 27.78
N LYS A 55 18.97 -7.35 28.98
CA LYS A 55 19.50 -6.63 30.14
C LYS A 55 20.98 -6.99 30.39
N GLU A 56 21.48 -8.01 29.73
CA GLU A 56 22.85 -8.50 29.85
C GLU A 56 23.80 -7.63 29.04
N ASN A 57 25.01 -7.53 29.48
CA ASN A 57 26.10 -6.81 28.80
C ASN A 57 27.21 -7.78 28.41
N GLY A 58 27.27 -8.07 27.10
CA GLY A 58 28.46 -8.72 26.53
C GLY A 58 29.62 -7.74 26.34
N ASN A 59 30.67 -8.21 25.72
CA ASN A 59 31.92 -7.43 25.49
C ASN A 59 31.79 -6.40 24.35
N GLY A 60 30.66 -6.40 23.64
CA GLY A 60 30.41 -5.55 22.50
C GLY A 60 30.33 -6.33 21.18
N LEU A 61 29.25 -6.16 20.44
CA LEU A 61 29.02 -6.75 19.12
C LEU A 61 29.49 -5.77 18.04
N ASN A 62 30.37 -6.22 17.13
CA ASN A 62 30.76 -5.43 15.99
C ASN A 62 29.75 -5.56 14.83
N TRP A 63 29.81 -4.59 13.91
CA TRP A 63 28.87 -4.52 12.78
C TRP A 63 28.99 -5.71 11.82
N GLU A 64 30.19 -6.12 11.47
CA GLU A 64 30.41 -7.20 10.50
C GLU A 64 29.88 -8.55 11.00
N THR A 65 30.06 -8.87 12.29
CA THR A 65 29.48 -10.06 12.90
C THR A 65 27.96 -10.00 12.85
N PHE A 66 27.34 -8.87 13.24
CA PHE A 66 25.91 -8.70 13.14
C PHE A 66 25.42 -8.85 11.70
N LYS A 67 26.09 -8.17 10.75
CA LYS A 67 25.71 -8.20 9.32
C LYS A 67 25.77 -9.60 8.75
N SER A 68 26.81 -10.36 9.05
CA SER A 68 26.95 -11.76 8.62
C SER A 68 25.79 -12.62 9.13
N SER A 69 25.47 -12.55 10.42
CA SER A 69 24.31 -13.26 10.99
C SER A 69 22.97 -12.79 10.40
N ALA A 70 22.83 -11.48 10.19
CA ALA A 70 21.62 -10.93 9.57
C ALA A 70 21.43 -11.44 8.13
N MET A 71 22.51 -11.61 7.35
CA MET A 71 22.43 -12.19 6.01
C MET A 71 21.97 -13.63 6.03
N LEU A 72 22.42 -14.47 6.98
CA LEU A 72 21.94 -15.84 7.13
C LEU A 72 20.42 -15.91 7.39
N LEU A 73 19.87 -14.90 8.10
CA LEU A 73 18.44 -14.78 8.33
C LEU A 73 17.70 -14.30 7.08
N ILE A 74 18.25 -13.33 6.35
CA ILE A 74 17.68 -12.77 5.10
C ILE A 74 17.60 -13.86 4.03
N ASP A 75 18.69 -14.63 3.87
CA ASP A 75 18.81 -15.69 2.84
C ASP A 75 18.12 -17.00 3.24
N ARG A 76 17.48 -17.02 4.43
CA ARG A 76 16.77 -18.20 4.98
C ARG A 76 17.69 -19.42 5.26
N GLU A 77 18.99 -19.21 5.35
CA GLU A 77 19.93 -20.26 5.79
C GLU A 77 19.75 -20.62 7.27
N ARG A 78 19.24 -19.68 8.07
CA ARG A 78 18.83 -19.87 9.46
C ARG A 78 17.35 -19.58 9.60
N THR A 79 16.57 -20.61 9.99
CA THR A 79 15.10 -20.51 10.20
C THR A 79 14.70 -21.22 11.49
N GLY A 80 13.50 -20.96 12.01
CA GLY A 80 12.94 -21.64 13.18
C GLY A 80 13.86 -21.56 14.41
N HIS A 81 14.25 -22.72 14.95
CA HIS A 81 15.11 -22.79 16.13
C HIS A 81 16.53 -22.27 15.85
N ALA A 82 17.11 -22.60 14.69
CA ALA A 82 18.43 -22.11 14.31
C ALA A 82 18.49 -20.57 14.21
N ALA A 83 17.43 -19.91 13.73
CA ALA A 83 17.34 -18.46 13.73
C ALA A 83 17.26 -17.88 15.15
N ARG A 84 16.53 -18.55 16.05
CA ARG A 84 16.45 -18.16 17.46
C ARG A 84 17.81 -18.27 18.16
N ASP A 85 18.54 -19.38 17.94
CA ASP A 85 19.85 -19.59 18.53
C ASP A 85 20.86 -18.56 18.02
N GLU A 86 20.80 -18.21 16.73
CA GLU A 86 21.60 -17.14 16.14
C GLU A 86 21.34 -15.79 16.84
N ILE A 87 20.07 -15.44 17.07
CA ILE A 87 19.69 -14.21 17.79
C ILE A 87 20.21 -14.22 19.23
N LEU A 88 20.09 -15.35 19.94
CA LEU A 88 20.60 -15.46 21.32
C LEU A 88 22.13 -15.34 21.37
N ASN A 89 22.84 -15.88 20.39
CA ASN A 89 24.27 -15.72 20.25
C ASN A 89 24.68 -14.23 20.04
N LEU A 90 23.94 -13.51 19.19
CA LEU A 90 24.17 -12.06 19.01
C LEU A 90 23.89 -11.27 20.29
N ILE A 91 22.83 -11.60 21.02
CA ILE A 91 22.49 -10.99 22.32
C ILE A 91 23.63 -11.16 23.32
N SER A 92 24.18 -12.35 23.44
CA SER A 92 25.26 -12.64 24.42
C SER A 92 26.54 -11.85 24.17
N GLN A 93 26.77 -11.42 22.93
CA GLN A 93 27.96 -10.63 22.55
C GLN A 93 27.73 -9.13 22.69
N ALA A 94 26.52 -8.63 22.42
CA ALA A 94 26.19 -7.21 22.41
C ALA A 94 26.13 -6.63 23.83
N THR A 95 26.48 -5.34 24.00
CA THR A 95 26.01 -4.63 25.19
C THR A 95 24.48 -4.42 25.11
N SER A 96 23.82 -4.30 26.24
CA SER A 96 22.37 -4.08 26.31
C SER A 96 21.93 -2.86 25.49
N GLU A 97 22.70 -1.80 25.50
CA GLU A 97 22.47 -0.59 24.73
C GLU A 97 22.63 -0.81 23.22
N GLN A 98 23.71 -1.47 22.77
CA GLN A 98 23.89 -1.83 21.36
C GLN A 98 22.74 -2.69 20.85
N TRP A 99 22.34 -3.68 21.65
CA TRP A 99 21.27 -4.59 21.27
C TRP A 99 19.93 -3.89 21.17
N ASN A 100 19.48 -3.25 22.26
CA ASN A 100 18.13 -2.72 22.35
C ASN A 100 17.90 -1.50 21.47
N ASP A 101 18.91 -0.65 21.27
CA ASP A 101 18.77 0.61 20.56
C ASP A 101 19.27 0.59 19.12
N TRP A 102 19.84 -0.55 18.65
CA TRP A 102 20.31 -0.67 17.29
C TRP A 102 20.02 -2.03 16.67
N TYR A 103 20.72 -3.08 17.05
CA TYR A 103 20.65 -4.37 16.39
C TYR A 103 19.26 -5.01 16.44
N ARG A 104 18.62 -5.00 17.58
CA ARG A 104 17.26 -5.46 17.75
C ARG A 104 16.27 -4.69 16.89
N ARG A 105 16.41 -3.37 16.82
CA ARG A 105 15.52 -2.51 16.03
C ARG A 105 15.64 -2.78 14.53
N ILE A 106 16.81 -3.11 14.05
CA ILE A 106 16.99 -3.58 12.67
C ILE A 106 16.22 -4.88 12.46
N LEU A 107 16.40 -5.89 13.33
CA LEU A 107 15.76 -7.19 13.18
C LEU A 107 14.23 -7.16 13.29
N ILE A 108 13.68 -6.28 14.14
CA ILE A 108 12.22 -6.08 14.23
C ILE A 108 11.66 -5.13 13.15
N LYS A 109 12.52 -4.59 12.29
CA LYS A 109 12.14 -3.66 11.20
C LYS A 109 11.46 -2.38 11.69
N ASP A 110 11.82 -1.90 12.88
CA ASP A 110 11.25 -0.71 13.50
C ASP A 110 12.29 0.03 14.34
N LEU A 111 12.75 1.17 13.87
CA LEU A 111 13.72 2.02 14.58
C LEU A 111 13.14 2.66 15.84
N ARG A 112 11.82 2.72 16.00
CA ARG A 112 11.08 3.31 17.13
C ARG A 112 11.41 4.78 17.40
N CYS A 113 12.03 5.46 16.47
CA CYS A 113 12.42 6.86 16.58
C CYS A 113 11.68 7.80 15.62
N GLY A 114 10.59 7.30 14.97
CA GLY A 114 9.75 8.09 14.07
C GLY A 114 10.43 8.55 12.78
N VAL A 115 11.54 7.90 12.38
CA VAL A 115 12.24 8.13 11.11
C VAL A 115 11.77 7.14 10.06
N SER A 116 11.44 7.64 8.87
CA SER A 116 10.98 6.85 7.72
C SER A 116 12.00 6.86 6.57
N GLN A 117 11.85 5.93 5.60
CA GLN A 117 12.63 5.95 4.35
C GLN A 117 12.58 7.34 3.69
N LYS A 118 11.40 7.96 3.67
CA LYS A 118 11.23 9.29 3.06
C LYS A 118 12.07 10.36 3.75
N THR A 119 12.14 10.32 5.07
CA THR A 119 12.97 11.25 5.86
C THR A 119 14.43 11.08 5.51
N VAL A 120 14.93 9.84 5.53
CA VAL A 120 16.34 9.51 5.19
C VAL A 120 16.66 9.92 3.76
N ASN A 121 15.81 9.57 2.79
CA ASN A 121 16.03 9.87 1.38
C ASN A 121 16.00 11.37 1.06
N ASN A 122 15.14 12.15 1.75
CA ASN A 122 15.12 13.60 1.61
C ASN A 122 16.43 14.24 2.10
N VAL A 123 16.92 13.81 3.26
CA VAL A 123 18.20 14.29 3.80
C VAL A 123 19.36 13.89 2.89
N SER A 124 19.42 12.64 2.47
CA SER A 124 20.44 12.14 1.53
C SER A 124 20.49 12.95 0.25
N LYS A 125 19.32 13.24 -0.33
CA LYS A 125 19.19 14.07 -1.54
C LYS A 125 19.66 15.51 -1.28
N LYS A 126 19.32 16.12 -0.15
CA LYS A 126 19.75 17.45 0.27
C LYS A 126 21.27 17.52 0.39
N MET A 127 21.91 16.47 0.92
CA MET A 127 23.36 16.34 1.05
C MET A 127 24.07 15.98 -0.27
N GLY A 128 23.35 15.70 -1.36
CA GLY A 128 23.92 15.25 -2.63
C GLY A 128 24.55 13.84 -2.58
N LEU A 129 24.14 13.00 -1.63
CA LEU A 129 24.64 11.63 -1.51
C LEU A 129 23.98 10.72 -2.55
N LYS A 130 24.72 9.71 -3.02
CA LYS A 130 24.17 8.63 -3.88
C LYS A 130 23.38 7.57 -3.10
N TYR A 131 23.40 7.64 -1.77
CA TYR A 131 22.70 6.71 -0.90
C TYR A 131 21.19 6.98 -0.92
N SER A 132 20.39 5.93 -0.99
CA SER A 132 18.95 5.98 -0.75
C SER A 132 18.45 4.62 -0.26
N VAL A 133 17.49 4.65 0.65
CA VAL A 133 16.76 3.45 1.05
C VAL A 133 15.68 3.18 -0.01
N PRO A 134 15.58 1.95 -0.59
CA PRO A 134 14.53 1.61 -1.53
C PRO A 134 13.13 1.86 -0.93
N VAL A 135 12.26 2.50 -1.71
CA VAL A 135 10.87 2.74 -1.29
C VAL A 135 9.97 1.72 -1.97
N PHE A 136 9.31 0.90 -1.16
CA PHE A 136 8.32 -0.03 -1.68
C PHE A 136 7.21 0.73 -2.38
N SER A 137 6.96 0.42 -3.62
CA SER A 137 5.88 1.00 -4.39
C SER A 137 5.31 -0.01 -5.38
N CYS A 138 4.01 0.07 -5.60
CA CYS A 138 3.30 -0.69 -6.62
C CYS A 138 2.52 0.25 -7.53
N MET A 139 2.02 -0.27 -8.62
CA MET A 139 1.21 0.50 -9.55
C MET A 139 -0.10 0.96 -8.91
N LEU A 140 -0.46 2.21 -9.13
CA LEU A 140 -1.70 2.81 -8.66
C LEU A 140 -2.52 3.35 -9.83
N ALA A 141 -3.83 3.14 -9.77
CA ALA A 141 -4.76 3.62 -10.77
C ALA A 141 -5.05 5.12 -10.64
N HIS A 142 -5.25 5.79 -11.79
CA HIS A 142 -5.96 7.06 -11.84
C HIS A 142 -7.47 6.87 -11.81
N ASP A 143 -8.20 7.90 -11.45
CA ASP A 143 -9.65 7.98 -11.60
C ASP A 143 -9.99 8.19 -13.08
N GLY A 144 -10.61 7.17 -13.71
CA GLY A 144 -10.92 7.19 -15.13
C GLY A 144 -11.96 8.24 -15.51
N ALA A 145 -12.87 8.59 -14.60
CA ALA A 145 -13.85 9.65 -14.83
C ALA A 145 -13.17 11.03 -15.01
N LYS A 146 -12.00 11.24 -14.40
CA LYS A 146 -11.21 12.47 -14.55
C LYS A 146 -10.29 12.44 -15.79
N HIS A 147 -10.15 11.29 -16.42
CA HIS A 147 -9.25 11.08 -17.56
C HIS A 147 -9.93 10.35 -18.73
N PRO A 148 -11.15 10.77 -19.19
CA PRO A 148 -11.89 10.05 -20.21
C PRO A 148 -11.11 9.91 -21.54
N LYS A 149 -10.28 10.89 -21.88
CA LYS A 149 -9.42 10.84 -23.08
C LYS A 149 -8.32 9.76 -23.04
N LYS A 150 -8.12 9.09 -21.89
CA LYS A 150 -7.18 7.98 -21.75
C LYS A 150 -7.86 6.62 -21.91
N ILE A 151 -9.19 6.60 -22.04
CA ILE A 151 -10.00 5.41 -22.29
C ILE A 151 -10.27 5.38 -23.79
N GLN A 152 -9.41 4.71 -24.56
CA GLN A 152 -9.49 4.63 -26.02
C GLN A 152 -8.84 3.34 -26.52
N GLY A 153 -9.23 2.89 -27.68
CA GLY A 153 -8.71 1.66 -28.29
C GLY A 153 -9.05 0.41 -27.48
N LYS A 154 -8.24 -0.61 -27.65
CA LYS A 154 -8.42 -1.88 -26.95
C LYS A 154 -7.93 -1.78 -25.50
N CYS A 155 -8.83 -2.03 -24.58
CA CYS A 155 -8.56 -2.09 -23.15
C CYS A 155 -9.07 -3.40 -22.56
N LEU A 156 -8.33 -3.92 -21.60
CA LEU A 156 -8.76 -4.99 -20.71
C LEU A 156 -9.62 -4.36 -19.61
N VAL A 157 -10.78 -4.95 -19.36
CA VAL A 157 -11.75 -4.49 -18.35
C VAL A 157 -11.98 -5.62 -17.35
N GLU A 158 -11.84 -5.32 -16.06
CA GLU A 158 -12.00 -6.23 -14.94
C GLU A 158 -12.96 -5.64 -13.91
N TYR A 159 -13.64 -6.50 -13.13
CA TYR A 159 -14.32 -6.04 -11.93
C TYR A 159 -13.32 -5.58 -10.87
N LYS A 160 -13.64 -4.46 -10.22
CA LYS A 160 -12.85 -3.95 -9.10
C LYS A 160 -13.40 -4.54 -7.80
N TYR A 161 -12.63 -5.45 -7.24
CA TYR A 161 -12.96 -6.05 -5.95
C TYR A 161 -12.77 -5.04 -4.81
N ASP A 162 -13.59 -5.17 -3.79
CA ASP A 162 -13.43 -4.45 -2.52
C ASP A 162 -12.78 -5.36 -1.49
N GLY A 163 -11.55 -5.04 -1.10
CA GLY A 163 -10.75 -5.90 -0.25
C GLY A 163 -9.49 -5.22 0.27
N VAL A 164 -8.47 -6.03 0.51
CA VAL A 164 -7.16 -5.56 0.96
C VAL A 164 -6.12 -5.86 -0.09
N ARG A 165 -5.55 -4.79 -0.68
CA ARG A 165 -4.48 -4.93 -1.67
C ARG A 165 -3.29 -5.68 -1.10
N VAL A 166 -2.89 -6.72 -1.80
CA VAL A 166 -1.74 -7.56 -1.47
C VAL A 166 -0.78 -7.64 -2.64
N ILE A 167 0.49 -7.38 -2.35
CA ILE A 167 1.62 -7.68 -3.23
C ILE A 167 2.31 -8.91 -2.64
N ALA A 168 2.11 -10.07 -3.25
CA ALA A 168 2.77 -11.31 -2.85
C ALA A 168 4.09 -11.45 -3.62
N ILE A 169 5.19 -11.55 -2.90
CA ILE A 169 6.54 -11.72 -3.48
C ILE A 169 7.05 -13.10 -3.15
N THR A 170 7.35 -13.88 -4.18
CA THR A 170 7.98 -15.20 -4.06
C THR A 170 9.47 -15.09 -4.34
N LYS A 171 10.29 -15.47 -3.38
CA LYS A 171 11.75 -15.47 -3.48
C LYS A 171 12.33 -16.59 -2.63
N ASN A 172 13.32 -17.32 -3.14
CA ASN A 172 13.99 -18.41 -2.42
C ASN A 172 12.98 -19.44 -1.84
N SER A 173 12.02 -19.85 -2.67
CA SER A 173 10.94 -20.80 -2.30
C SER A 173 10.08 -20.35 -1.12
N SER A 174 10.04 -19.06 -0.85
CA SER A 174 9.23 -18.47 0.23
C SER A 174 8.44 -17.28 -0.29
N THR A 175 7.17 -17.21 0.10
CA THR A 175 6.28 -16.09 -0.22
C THR A 175 6.13 -15.18 0.99
N THR A 176 6.19 -13.88 0.75
CA THR A 176 5.84 -12.86 1.74
C THR A 176 4.76 -11.94 1.17
N LEU A 177 3.73 -11.70 1.95
CA LEU A 177 2.63 -10.82 1.57
C LEU A 177 2.87 -9.41 2.09
N TYR A 178 2.74 -8.43 1.22
CA TYR A 178 2.90 -7.01 1.56
C TYR A 178 1.62 -6.23 1.28
N SER A 179 1.31 -5.28 2.13
CA SER A 179 0.31 -4.25 1.83
C SER A 179 0.82 -3.32 0.71
N ARG A 180 -0.07 -2.52 0.15
CA ARG A 180 0.25 -1.48 -0.83
C ARG A 180 1.42 -0.57 -0.45
N ASN A 181 1.66 -0.40 0.85
CA ASN A 181 2.72 0.46 1.39
C ASN A 181 3.96 -0.32 1.85
N GLY A 182 4.08 -1.60 1.50
CA GLY A 182 5.23 -2.44 1.87
C GLY A 182 5.22 -2.96 3.30
N LYS A 183 4.10 -2.88 4.02
CA LYS A 183 3.98 -3.49 5.34
C LYS A 183 3.65 -4.98 5.19
N ILE A 184 4.39 -5.83 5.89
CA ILE A 184 4.14 -7.28 5.89
C ILE A 184 2.76 -7.58 6.48
N LEU A 185 2.03 -8.46 5.80
CA LEU A 185 0.71 -8.96 6.18
C LEU A 185 0.84 -10.44 6.52
N GLY A 186 0.96 -10.76 7.81
CA GLY A 186 1.11 -12.15 8.27
C GLY A 186 -0.21 -12.88 8.58
N ASN A 187 -1.36 -12.30 8.19
CA ASN A 187 -2.68 -12.79 8.59
C ASN A 187 -3.32 -13.76 7.59
N PHE A 188 -2.62 -14.09 6.50
CA PHE A 188 -3.10 -14.97 5.43
C PHE A 188 -2.15 -16.14 5.15
N PRO A 189 -1.83 -16.98 6.16
CA PRO A 189 -0.83 -18.03 6.01
C PRO A 189 -1.23 -19.10 4.98
N HIS A 190 -2.53 -19.31 4.74
CA HIS A 190 -3.02 -20.23 3.73
C HIS A 190 -2.70 -19.74 2.30
N ILE A 191 -2.77 -18.43 2.04
CA ILE A 191 -2.39 -17.83 0.76
C ILE A 191 -0.87 -17.94 0.54
N GLU A 192 -0.05 -17.62 1.58
CA GLU A 192 1.40 -17.82 1.52
C GLU A 192 1.75 -19.28 1.22
N SER A 193 1.10 -20.22 1.93
CA SER A 193 1.31 -21.65 1.74
C SER A 193 0.93 -22.13 0.33
N ALA A 194 -0.16 -21.62 -0.23
CA ALA A 194 -0.62 -21.99 -1.56
C ALA A 194 0.38 -21.51 -2.65
N LEU A 195 0.89 -20.28 -2.53
CA LEU A 195 1.91 -19.76 -3.45
C LEU A 195 3.26 -20.48 -3.30
N ASN A 196 3.63 -20.90 -2.08
CA ASN A 196 4.84 -21.68 -1.85
C ASN A 196 4.75 -23.07 -2.49
N LYS A 197 3.58 -23.74 -2.42
CA LYS A 197 3.36 -25.07 -3.05
C LYS A 197 3.46 -25.02 -4.57
N ALA A 198 3.13 -23.90 -5.19
CA ALA A 198 3.21 -23.71 -6.63
C ALA A 198 4.66 -23.54 -7.12
N GLU A 199 5.66 -23.56 -6.23
CA GLU A 199 7.10 -23.48 -6.52
C GLU A 199 7.54 -22.29 -7.39
N PHE A 200 6.75 -21.23 -7.40
CA PHE A 200 7.12 -19.99 -8.05
C PHE A 200 8.33 -19.36 -7.38
N ASN A 201 9.22 -18.77 -8.16
CA ASN A 201 10.38 -18.08 -7.63
C ASN A 201 10.67 -16.80 -8.42
N ASN A 202 11.11 -15.77 -7.69
CA ASN A 202 11.41 -14.45 -8.26
C ASN A 202 10.24 -13.81 -9.03
N LEU A 203 9.02 -13.99 -8.52
CA LEU A 203 7.79 -13.42 -9.08
C LEU A 203 7.08 -12.53 -8.07
N VAL A 204 6.35 -11.58 -8.60
CA VAL A 204 5.43 -10.71 -7.87
C VAL A 204 4.03 -10.95 -8.38
N PHE A 205 3.11 -11.21 -7.46
CA PHE A 205 1.68 -11.34 -7.70
C PHE A 205 0.97 -10.16 -7.06
N ASP A 206 0.22 -9.42 -7.86
CA ASP A 206 -0.50 -8.24 -7.45
C ASP A 206 -2.00 -8.52 -7.44
N GLY A 207 -2.63 -8.44 -6.29
CA GLY A 207 -4.00 -8.86 -6.10
C GLY A 207 -4.73 -8.15 -4.97
N GLU A 208 -5.96 -8.54 -4.77
CA GLU A 208 -6.82 -8.10 -3.68
C GLU A 208 -7.21 -9.32 -2.85
N VAL A 209 -6.96 -9.30 -1.53
CA VAL A 209 -7.53 -10.30 -0.65
C VAL A 209 -8.96 -9.91 -0.35
N VAL A 210 -9.86 -10.83 -0.65
CA VAL A 210 -11.31 -10.67 -0.56
C VAL A 210 -11.88 -11.73 0.38
N SER A 211 -12.90 -11.39 1.14
CA SER A 211 -13.73 -12.32 1.91
C SER A 211 -15.22 -11.97 1.73
N ASN A 212 -16.09 -12.85 2.19
CA ASN A 212 -17.54 -12.62 2.10
C ASN A 212 -18.02 -11.43 2.97
N ASP A 213 -17.20 -10.99 3.93
CA ASP A 213 -17.48 -9.84 4.79
C ASP A 213 -16.25 -8.93 4.88
N PHE A 214 -16.29 -7.83 4.09
CA PHE A 214 -15.23 -6.83 4.06
C PHE A 214 -14.94 -6.20 5.42
N GLN A 215 -15.97 -5.91 6.22
CA GLN A 215 -15.78 -5.31 7.54
C GLN A 215 -15.08 -6.26 8.51
N SER A 216 -15.45 -7.54 8.47
CA SER A 216 -14.75 -8.59 9.22
C SER A 216 -13.33 -8.77 8.73
N LEU A 217 -13.08 -8.78 7.44
CA LEU A 217 -11.74 -8.83 6.85
C LEU A 217 -10.86 -7.68 7.37
N MET A 218 -11.34 -6.45 7.31
CA MET A 218 -10.60 -5.27 7.78
C MET A 218 -10.27 -5.34 9.28
N LYS A 219 -11.18 -5.85 10.11
CA LYS A 219 -10.92 -6.09 11.53
C LYS A 219 -9.83 -7.15 11.75
N GLN A 220 -9.79 -8.19 10.91
CA GLN A 220 -8.82 -9.27 10.99
C GLN A 220 -7.42 -8.85 10.51
N VAL A 221 -7.32 -8.08 9.45
CA VAL A 221 -6.05 -7.58 8.88
C VAL A 221 -5.22 -6.79 9.90
N HIS A 222 -5.88 -6.08 10.81
CA HIS A 222 -5.22 -5.28 11.84
C HIS A 222 -4.98 -6.03 13.16
N ARG A 223 -5.46 -7.27 13.30
CA ARG A 223 -5.20 -8.09 14.50
C ARG A 223 -3.77 -8.61 14.52
N LYS A 224 -3.15 -8.57 15.68
CA LYS A 224 -1.79 -9.11 15.89
C LYS A 224 -1.79 -10.63 16.19
N THR A 225 -2.91 -11.17 16.64
CA THR A 225 -3.04 -12.59 17.05
C THR A 225 -4.46 -13.07 16.78
N ASN A 226 -4.62 -14.38 16.53
CA ASN A 226 -5.91 -15.06 16.35
C ASN A 226 -6.80 -14.46 15.25
N ALA A 227 -6.20 -14.03 14.13
CA ALA A 227 -6.95 -13.62 12.96
C ALA A 227 -7.65 -14.85 12.34
N LYS A 228 -8.95 -14.73 12.10
CA LYS A 228 -9.75 -15.72 11.37
C LYS A 228 -9.94 -15.23 9.95
N THR A 229 -9.21 -15.78 9.01
CA THR A 229 -9.18 -15.37 7.60
C THR A 229 -9.26 -16.56 6.64
N ASP A 230 -9.72 -17.70 7.13
CA ASP A 230 -9.74 -18.96 6.38
C ASP A 230 -10.68 -18.93 5.17
N ASP A 231 -11.68 -18.04 5.16
CA ASP A 231 -12.61 -17.79 4.07
C ASP A 231 -12.08 -16.79 3.03
N ALA A 232 -10.96 -16.12 3.32
CA ALA A 232 -10.38 -15.16 2.43
C ALA A 232 -9.63 -15.85 1.27
N TYR A 233 -9.72 -15.26 0.08
CA TYR A 233 -8.98 -15.68 -1.10
C TYR A 233 -8.27 -14.50 -1.74
N LEU A 234 -7.23 -14.77 -2.52
CA LEU A 234 -6.49 -13.77 -3.27
C LEU A 234 -7.03 -13.69 -4.71
N ALA A 235 -7.71 -12.60 -5.05
CA ALA A 235 -8.10 -12.25 -6.40
C ALA A 235 -6.91 -11.59 -7.13
N LEU A 236 -6.24 -12.35 -8.00
CA LEU A 236 -5.05 -11.89 -8.72
C LEU A 236 -5.42 -11.16 -10.01
N PHE A 237 -4.89 -9.96 -10.18
CA PHE A 237 -5.12 -9.16 -11.38
C PHE A 237 -3.86 -8.77 -12.14
N ASP A 238 -2.66 -9.05 -11.60
CA ASP A 238 -1.39 -8.84 -12.32
C ASP A 238 -0.28 -9.75 -11.79
N MET A 239 0.72 -10.03 -12.64
CA MET A 239 1.90 -10.81 -12.31
C MET A 239 3.09 -10.31 -13.11
N LEU A 240 4.26 -10.20 -12.49
CA LEU A 240 5.50 -9.77 -13.15
C LEU A 240 6.76 -10.32 -12.47
N PRO A 241 7.91 -10.36 -13.17
CA PRO A 241 9.18 -10.71 -12.56
C PRO A 241 9.60 -9.77 -11.43
N LEU A 242 10.21 -10.32 -10.38
CA LEU A 242 10.66 -9.56 -9.20
C LEU A 242 11.71 -8.49 -9.55
N ASP A 243 12.62 -8.76 -10.46
CA ASP A 243 13.62 -7.80 -10.91
C ASP A 243 12.97 -6.59 -11.61
N GLU A 244 11.94 -6.81 -12.43
CA GLU A 244 11.18 -5.74 -13.07
C GLU A 244 10.39 -4.90 -12.05
N PHE A 245 9.77 -5.56 -11.05
CA PHE A 245 9.12 -4.87 -9.94
C PHE A 245 10.09 -4.00 -9.15
N ASN A 246 11.28 -4.52 -8.82
CA ASN A 246 12.32 -3.80 -8.10
C ASN A 246 12.87 -2.62 -8.91
N ASN A 247 12.93 -2.75 -10.24
CA ASN A 247 13.30 -1.66 -11.15
C ASN A 247 12.16 -0.66 -11.37
N GLY A 248 10.97 -0.92 -10.81
CA GLY A 248 9.81 -0.04 -10.87
C GLY A 248 9.10 -0.01 -12.23
N LYS A 249 9.45 -0.91 -13.16
CA LYS A 249 8.90 -0.91 -14.51
C LYS A 249 8.98 -2.30 -15.15
N SER A 250 7.84 -2.82 -15.66
CA SER A 250 7.81 -4.05 -16.43
C SER A 250 8.25 -3.82 -17.88
N LYS A 251 8.85 -4.84 -18.49
CA LYS A 251 9.12 -4.93 -19.93
C LYS A 251 7.89 -5.40 -20.68
N LEU A 252 7.04 -6.19 -20.02
CA LEU A 252 5.85 -6.78 -20.58
C LEU A 252 4.67 -5.81 -20.53
N ASN A 253 3.87 -5.81 -21.59
CA ASN A 253 2.62 -5.06 -21.62
C ASN A 253 1.50 -5.79 -20.85
N THR A 254 0.32 -5.17 -20.76
CA THR A 254 -0.82 -5.69 -19.99
C THR A 254 -1.25 -7.08 -20.43
N ILE A 255 -1.35 -7.33 -21.74
CA ILE A 255 -1.78 -8.62 -22.27
C ILE A 255 -0.73 -9.70 -21.99
N GLU A 256 0.54 -9.42 -22.23
CA GLU A 256 1.62 -10.37 -21.97
C GLU A 256 1.68 -10.78 -20.49
N ARG A 257 1.44 -9.85 -19.56
CA ARG A 257 1.37 -10.17 -18.12
C ARG A 257 0.12 -10.97 -17.76
N LYS A 258 -1.01 -10.73 -18.45
CA LYS A 258 -2.23 -11.54 -18.28
C LYS A 258 -2.02 -12.96 -18.79
N ASP A 259 -1.40 -13.13 -19.94
CA ASP A 259 -1.08 -14.46 -20.49
C ASP A 259 -0.17 -15.26 -19.52
N LEU A 260 0.80 -14.58 -18.89
CA LEU A 260 1.61 -15.21 -17.83
C LEU A 260 0.75 -15.64 -16.64
N LEU A 261 -0.15 -14.78 -16.17
CA LEU A 261 -1.02 -15.06 -15.05
C LEU A 261 -1.99 -16.21 -15.37
N ASP A 262 -2.60 -16.20 -16.55
CA ASP A 262 -3.53 -17.25 -17.01
C ASP A 262 -2.82 -18.61 -17.11
N ASN A 263 -1.58 -18.64 -17.60
CA ASN A 263 -0.78 -19.85 -17.61
C ASN A 263 -0.43 -20.34 -16.20
N ALA A 264 -0.05 -19.44 -15.30
CA ALA A 264 0.26 -19.76 -13.90
C ALA A 264 -0.98 -20.25 -13.14
N SER A 265 -2.16 -19.77 -13.49
CA SER A 265 -3.42 -20.09 -12.80
C SER A 265 -3.78 -21.58 -12.79
N ARG A 266 -3.25 -22.34 -13.73
CA ARG A 266 -3.50 -23.79 -13.88
C ARG A 266 -3.03 -24.62 -12.68
N ILE A 267 -2.11 -24.06 -11.88
CA ILE A 267 -1.53 -24.74 -10.70
C ILE A 267 -1.87 -24.02 -9.39
N PHE A 268 -2.73 -23.00 -9.44
CA PHE A 268 -3.16 -22.32 -8.22
C PHE A 268 -4.10 -23.20 -7.38
N ASP A 269 -3.95 -23.07 -6.07
CA ASP A 269 -4.90 -23.60 -5.08
C ASP A 269 -6.20 -22.78 -5.09
N SER A 270 -7.28 -23.34 -4.58
CA SER A 270 -8.63 -22.73 -4.58
C SER A 270 -8.72 -21.36 -3.90
N CYS A 271 -7.79 -21.06 -3.00
CA CYS A 271 -7.69 -19.76 -2.34
C CYS A 271 -6.97 -18.67 -3.19
N ILE A 272 -6.56 -18.98 -4.42
CA ILE A 272 -5.94 -18.03 -5.34
C ILE A 272 -6.71 -18.09 -6.66
N LYS A 273 -7.33 -16.96 -7.05
CA LYS A 273 -8.21 -16.88 -8.20
C LYS A 273 -7.78 -15.73 -9.10
N PRO A 274 -7.44 -15.97 -10.37
CA PRO A 274 -7.27 -14.91 -11.34
C PRO A 274 -8.57 -14.11 -11.48
N VAL A 275 -8.46 -12.81 -11.59
CA VAL A 275 -9.60 -11.93 -11.89
C VAL A 275 -9.98 -12.10 -13.37
N GLU A 276 -11.24 -12.41 -13.61
CA GLU A 276 -11.80 -12.49 -14.96
C GLU A 276 -11.78 -11.13 -15.64
N TYR A 277 -11.53 -11.14 -16.96
CA TYR A 277 -11.46 -9.92 -17.75
C TYR A 277 -12.09 -10.11 -19.13
N VAL A 278 -12.44 -9.01 -19.75
CA VAL A 278 -12.81 -8.93 -21.16
C VAL A 278 -11.97 -7.86 -21.86
N ILE A 279 -11.70 -8.03 -23.13
CA ILE A 279 -11.05 -7.01 -23.95
C ILE A 279 -12.13 -6.29 -24.75
N LEU A 280 -12.27 -5.00 -24.53
CA LEU A 280 -13.22 -4.12 -25.21
C LEU A 280 -12.45 -3.10 -26.05
N ASP A 281 -13.00 -2.78 -27.22
CA ASP A 281 -12.52 -1.69 -28.05
C ASP A 281 -13.40 -0.45 -27.79
N PHE A 282 -12.87 0.53 -27.05
CA PHE A 282 -13.60 1.72 -26.66
C PHE A 282 -13.86 2.71 -27.83
N ASP A 283 -13.22 2.49 -28.97
CA ASP A 283 -13.47 3.30 -30.16
C ASP A 283 -14.68 2.79 -30.95
N THR A 284 -15.28 1.67 -30.54
CA THR A 284 -16.46 1.07 -31.14
C THR A 284 -17.71 1.24 -30.26
N GLU A 285 -18.88 1.35 -30.89
CA GLU A 285 -20.17 1.44 -30.19
C GLU A 285 -20.47 0.16 -29.38
N ASP A 286 -20.08 -1.01 -29.89
CA ASP A 286 -20.29 -2.29 -29.20
C ASP A 286 -19.44 -2.38 -27.92
N GLY A 287 -18.16 -1.96 -27.99
CA GLY A 287 -17.30 -1.89 -26.81
C GLY A 287 -17.85 -0.96 -25.73
N GLN A 288 -18.34 0.21 -26.09
CA GLN A 288 -18.94 1.16 -25.17
C GLN A 288 -20.25 0.64 -24.55
N LYS A 289 -21.10 -0.02 -25.35
CA LYS A 289 -22.34 -0.66 -24.87
C LYS A 289 -22.04 -1.82 -23.91
N THR A 290 -21.08 -2.65 -24.25
CA THR A 290 -20.65 -3.76 -23.39
C THR A 290 -20.07 -3.25 -22.08
N PHE A 291 -19.23 -2.23 -22.11
CA PHE A 291 -18.72 -1.57 -20.91
C PHE A 291 -19.83 -1.03 -20.01
N SER A 292 -20.84 -0.36 -20.58
CA SER A 292 -21.98 0.17 -19.84
C SER A 292 -22.78 -0.94 -19.14
N LYS A 293 -22.99 -2.09 -19.80
CA LYS A 293 -23.62 -3.27 -19.19
C LYS A 293 -22.79 -3.84 -18.03
N MET A 294 -21.47 -3.96 -18.22
CA MET A 294 -20.58 -4.43 -17.17
C MET A 294 -20.57 -3.49 -15.96
N ASN A 295 -20.57 -2.17 -16.20
CA ASN A 295 -20.56 -1.20 -15.12
C ASN A 295 -21.86 -1.27 -14.28
N LYS A 296 -23.02 -1.47 -14.92
CA LYS A 296 -24.29 -1.71 -14.22
C LYS A 296 -24.24 -3.02 -13.42
N LYS A 297 -23.78 -4.10 -14.06
CA LYS A 297 -23.66 -5.41 -13.40
C LYS A 297 -22.70 -5.37 -12.22
N ALA A 298 -21.59 -4.61 -12.29
CA ALA A 298 -20.66 -4.46 -11.18
C ALA A 298 -21.34 -3.92 -9.92
N LEU A 299 -22.25 -2.96 -10.07
CA LEU A 299 -23.05 -2.42 -8.97
C LEU A 299 -24.02 -3.45 -8.39
N GLU A 300 -24.75 -4.13 -9.28
CA GLU A 300 -25.75 -5.13 -8.88
C GLU A 300 -25.11 -6.32 -8.12
N GLU A 301 -23.88 -6.67 -8.45
CA GLU A 301 -23.14 -7.77 -7.84
C GLU A 301 -22.22 -7.34 -6.66
N GLY A 302 -22.24 -6.04 -6.28
CA GLY A 302 -21.52 -5.53 -5.10
C GLY A 302 -20.02 -5.32 -5.29
N TYR A 303 -19.55 -5.20 -6.53
CA TYR A 303 -18.17 -4.78 -6.79
C TYR A 303 -17.98 -3.28 -6.56
N GLU A 304 -16.76 -2.85 -6.23
CA GLU A 304 -16.44 -1.43 -6.06
C GLU A 304 -16.48 -0.63 -7.39
N GLY A 305 -16.63 -1.32 -8.53
CA GLY A 305 -16.69 -0.78 -9.87
C GLY A 305 -15.89 -1.59 -10.88
N LEU A 306 -15.24 -0.91 -11.82
CA LEU A 306 -14.43 -1.53 -12.87
C LEU A 306 -13.01 -0.97 -12.91
N MET A 307 -12.09 -1.80 -13.41
CA MET A 307 -10.74 -1.40 -13.76
C MET A 307 -10.57 -1.48 -15.27
N ILE A 308 -10.02 -0.43 -15.88
CA ILE A 308 -9.70 -0.36 -17.31
C ILE A 308 -8.19 -0.30 -17.44
N LYS A 309 -7.63 -1.20 -18.25
CA LYS A 309 -6.19 -1.33 -18.47
C LYS A 309 -5.92 -1.38 -19.98
N PRO A 310 -5.40 -0.30 -20.60
CA PRO A 310 -5.01 -0.35 -22.02
C PRO A 310 -4.04 -1.52 -22.28
N VAL A 311 -4.33 -2.32 -23.32
CA VAL A 311 -3.65 -3.61 -23.54
C VAL A 311 -2.15 -3.50 -23.77
N ASN A 312 -1.69 -2.40 -24.37
CA ASN A 312 -0.29 -2.16 -24.71
C ASN A 312 0.52 -1.46 -23.62
N ASN A 313 -0.11 -1.12 -22.49
CA ASN A 313 0.57 -0.41 -21.42
C ASN A 313 1.35 -1.37 -20.50
N ILE A 314 2.40 -0.86 -19.90
CA ILE A 314 3.26 -1.62 -18.99
C ILE A 314 2.90 -1.36 -17.53
N TYR A 315 3.36 -2.22 -16.62
CA TYR A 315 3.32 -1.98 -15.19
C TYR A 315 4.40 -0.96 -14.80
N GLU A 316 4.02 0.06 -14.03
CA GLU A 316 4.94 1.03 -13.45
C GLU A 316 4.64 1.21 -11.97
N SER A 317 5.64 1.08 -11.11
CA SER A 317 5.49 1.19 -9.64
C SER A 317 5.23 2.63 -9.18
N LYS A 318 4.22 3.26 -9.77
CA LYS A 318 3.73 4.63 -9.46
C LYS A 318 2.26 4.76 -9.84
N ARG A 319 1.65 5.92 -9.58
CA ARG A 319 0.34 6.23 -10.16
C ARG A 319 0.48 6.41 -11.68
N SER A 320 -0.25 5.62 -12.45
CA SER A 320 -0.14 5.56 -13.91
C SER A 320 -1.52 5.49 -14.57
N HIS A 321 -1.63 6.10 -15.77
CA HIS A 321 -2.82 5.95 -16.62
C HIS A 321 -2.90 4.58 -17.30
N ALA A 322 -1.92 3.70 -17.11
CA ALA A 322 -2.01 2.31 -17.52
C ALA A 322 -3.06 1.53 -16.71
N TRP A 323 -3.51 2.07 -15.58
CA TRP A 323 -4.67 1.60 -14.83
C TRP A 323 -5.62 2.77 -14.55
N LEU A 324 -6.89 2.59 -14.92
CA LEU A 324 -7.96 3.55 -14.72
C LEU A 324 -9.08 2.87 -13.93
N LYS A 325 -9.39 3.39 -12.76
CA LYS A 325 -10.52 2.90 -11.96
C LYS A 325 -11.78 3.67 -12.32
N ILE A 326 -12.86 2.96 -12.55
CA ILE A 326 -14.19 3.51 -12.69
C ILE A 326 -14.97 3.07 -11.46
N LYS A 327 -15.30 4.03 -10.62
CA LYS A 327 -16.23 3.82 -9.52
C LYS A 327 -17.58 4.32 -9.94
N PRO A 328 -18.66 3.59 -9.62
CA PRO A 328 -19.98 4.11 -9.78
C PRO A 328 -20.16 5.33 -8.89
N PHE A 329 -20.94 6.25 -9.34
CA PHE A 329 -21.37 7.39 -8.54
C PHE A 329 -22.89 7.49 -8.59
N ILE A 330 -23.43 8.04 -7.55
CA ILE A 330 -24.81 8.48 -7.49
C ILE A 330 -24.84 10.00 -7.65
N GLU A 331 -25.81 10.48 -8.37
CA GLU A 331 -26.14 11.90 -8.44
C GLU A 331 -27.49 12.08 -7.77
N VAL A 332 -27.53 12.90 -6.73
CA VAL A 332 -28.74 13.18 -5.98
C VAL A 332 -28.93 14.69 -5.87
N THR A 333 -30.14 15.15 -6.01
CA THR A 333 -30.49 16.56 -5.83
C THR A 333 -31.09 16.76 -4.45
N LEU A 334 -30.36 17.44 -3.57
CA LEU A 334 -30.75 17.65 -2.19
C LEU A 334 -30.86 19.13 -1.84
N LYS A 335 -31.65 19.44 -0.83
CA LYS A 335 -31.88 20.79 -0.33
C LYS A 335 -30.84 21.19 0.70
N VAL A 336 -30.24 22.36 0.55
CA VAL A 336 -29.34 22.95 1.54
C VAL A 336 -30.15 23.37 2.76
N ILE A 337 -29.82 22.80 3.92
CA ILE A 337 -30.48 23.11 5.21
C ILE A 337 -29.60 23.96 6.13
N GLN A 338 -28.28 23.86 5.97
CA GLN A 338 -27.33 24.60 6.77
C GLN A 338 -26.01 24.80 6.02
N ILE A 339 -25.33 25.87 6.33
CA ILE A 339 -23.99 26.16 5.83
C ILE A 339 -23.00 26.13 6.99
N GLN A 340 -21.96 25.33 6.85
CA GLN A 340 -20.93 25.16 7.86
C GLN A 340 -19.69 26.00 7.50
N GLU A 341 -19.12 26.69 8.48
CA GLU A 341 -17.85 27.37 8.32
C GLU A 341 -16.69 26.40 8.23
N GLY A 342 -15.70 26.71 7.41
CA GLY A 342 -14.46 25.95 7.32
C GLY A 342 -13.56 26.17 8.51
N THR A 343 -12.58 25.28 8.67
CA THR A 343 -11.54 25.36 9.71
C THR A 343 -10.15 25.52 9.08
N GLY A 344 -9.20 26.04 9.86
CA GLY A 344 -7.81 26.23 9.42
C GLY A 344 -7.70 27.17 8.23
N LYS A 345 -7.17 26.71 7.12
CA LYS A 345 -7.02 27.54 5.88
C LYS A 345 -8.35 28.01 5.27
N HIS A 346 -9.48 27.46 5.69
CA HIS A 346 -10.82 27.80 5.24
C HIS A 346 -11.66 28.55 6.27
N GLU A 347 -11.05 29.04 7.34
CA GLU A 347 -11.68 29.91 8.31
C GLU A 347 -12.20 31.17 7.62
N GLY A 348 -13.42 31.62 7.94
CA GLY A 348 -14.09 32.71 7.23
C GLY A 348 -14.62 32.37 5.83
N LYS A 349 -14.61 31.09 5.44
CA LYS A 349 -15.09 30.60 4.14
C LYS A 349 -15.99 29.38 4.34
N LEU A 350 -16.69 28.97 3.29
CA LEU A 350 -17.52 27.76 3.31
C LEU A 350 -16.68 26.52 3.61
N GLY A 351 -17.02 25.78 4.65
CA GLY A 351 -16.52 24.46 4.97
C GLY A 351 -17.29 23.36 4.24
N ALA A 352 -18.60 23.29 4.49
CA ALA A 352 -19.50 22.33 3.89
C ALA A 352 -20.95 22.84 3.81
N PHE A 353 -21.72 22.27 2.90
CA PHE A 353 -23.19 22.35 2.91
C PHE A 353 -23.74 21.17 3.72
N SER A 354 -24.62 21.41 4.69
CA SER A 354 -25.50 20.37 5.21
C SER A 354 -26.73 20.31 4.32
N VAL A 355 -27.06 19.12 3.86
CA VAL A 355 -28.12 18.90 2.89
C VAL A 355 -29.03 17.75 3.28
N GLU A 356 -30.30 17.86 2.91
CA GLU A 356 -31.31 16.82 3.15
C GLU A 356 -32.25 16.70 1.96
N GLY A 357 -32.83 15.52 1.79
CA GLY A 357 -33.87 15.26 0.82
C GLY A 357 -34.06 13.77 0.58
N GLU A 358 -35.08 13.47 -0.18
CA GLU A 358 -35.41 12.13 -0.64
C GLU A 358 -35.13 12.02 -2.14
N ASP A 359 -34.47 10.96 -2.55
CA ASP A 359 -34.23 10.63 -3.95
C ASP A 359 -34.35 9.11 -4.12
N ASP A 360 -35.11 8.68 -5.14
CA ASP A 360 -35.38 7.27 -5.43
C ASP A 360 -35.88 6.47 -4.20
N GLY A 361 -36.74 7.08 -3.36
CA GLY A 361 -37.31 6.46 -2.16
C GLY A 361 -36.36 6.30 -1.00
N LYS A 362 -35.16 6.93 -1.06
CA LYS A 362 -34.17 6.94 0.03
C LYS A 362 -34.02 8.35 0.57
N PHE A 363 -34.04 8.48 1.89
CA PHE A 363 -33.77 9.75 2.56
C PHE A 363 -32.26 9.91 2.79
N PHE A 364 -31.73 11.08 2.44
CA PHE A 364 -30.33 11.45 2.61
C PHE A 364 -30.23 12.66 3.53
N SER A 365 -29.28 12.62 4.47
CA SER A 365 -28.88 13.75 5.31
C SER A 365 -27.36 13.68 5.49
N LEU A 366 -26.63 14.62 4.89
CA LEU A 366 -25.17 14.58 4.85
C LEU A 366 -24.55 15.98 4.75
N SER A 367 -23.24 16.07 4.99
CA SER A 367 -22.45 17.28 4.80
C SER A 367 -21.53 17.15 3.60
N VAL A 368 -21.59 18.10 2.68
CA VAL A 368 -20.82 18.12 1.43
C VAL A 368 -19.83 19.28 1.44
N GLY A 369 -18.55 18.96 1.59
CA GLY A 369 -17.46 19.95 1.58
C GLY A 369 -16.39 19.67 0.54
N SER A 370 -16.46 18.55 -0.21
CA SER A 370 -15.54 18.21 -1.29
C SER A 370 -16.03 18.77 -2.64
N GLY A 371 -15.10 18.88 -3.62
CA GLY A 371 -15.45 19.35 -4.96
C GLY A 371 -15.49 20.88 -5.14
N LEU A 372 -15.26 21.64 -4.08
CA LEU A 372 -15.27 23.10 -4.09
C LEU A 372 -13.84 23.65 -4.21
N THR A 373 -13.65 24.64 -5.07
CA THR A 373 -12.40 25.44 -5.14
C THR A 373 -12.34 26.46 -4.00
N ASP A 374 -11.17 27.05 -3.75
CA ASP A 374 -11.04 28.11 -2.74
C ASP A 374 -11.89 29.34 -3.09
N ASP A 375 -12.05 29.64 -4.38
CA ASP A 375 -12.91 30.73 -4.89
C ASP A 375 -14.40 30.42 -4.70
N ASP A 376 -14.84 29.17 -4.96
CA ASP A 376 -16.20 28.71 -4.68
C ASP A 376 -16.54 28.85 -3.21
N ARG A 377 -15.63 28.45 -2.33
CA ARG A 377 -15.81 28.55 -0.87
C ARG A 377 -16.00 30.00 -0.41
N GLU A 378 -15.24 30.90 -0.96
CA GLU A 378 -15.37 32.32 -0.64
C GLU A 378 -16.67 32.91 -1.20
N LYS A 379 -17.00 32.60 -2.45
CA LYS A 379 -18.22 33.04 -3.12
C LYS A 379 -19.48 32.56 -2.39
N TYR A 380 -19.54 31.26 -2.06
CA TYR A 380 -20.70 30.69 -1.40
C TYR A 380 -20.81 31.12 0.08
N TRP A 381 -19.69 31.37 0.74
CA TRP A 381 -19.74 31.92 2.10
C TRP A 381 -20.32 33.34 2.14
N LYS A 382 -19.95 34.19 1.18
CA LYS A 382 -20.55 35.52 1.05
C LYS A 382 -22.06 35.48 0.76
N ALA A 383 -22.52 34.45 0.06
CA ALA A 383 -23.91 34.28 -0.32
C ALA A 383 -24.70 33.32 0.61
N LYS A 384 -24.16 32.94 1.77
CA LYS A 384 -24.64 31.84 2.61
C LYS A 384 -26.13 31.91 2.93
N ASP A 385 -26.66 33.09 3.25
CA ASP A 385 -28.07 33.22 3.64
C ASP A 385 -29.05 32.99 2.49
N SER A 386 -28.61 33.21 1.25
CA SER A 386 -29.41 32.99 0.04
C SER A 386 -29.35 31.54 -0.47
N LEU A 387 -28.44 30.75 0.05
CA LEU A 387 -28.26 29.36 -0.37
C LEU A 387 -29.07 28.36 0.43
N ILE A 388 -29.52 28.73 1.62
CA ILE A 388 -30.40 27.91 2.44
C ILE A 388 -31.73 27.73 1.73
N GLY A 389 -32.18 26.49 1.57
CA GLY A 389 -33.37 26.12 0.84
C GLY A 389 -33.17 25.88 -0.66
N GLN A 390 -31.99 26.22 -1.20
CA GLN A 390 -31.65 25.92 -2.60
C GLN A 390 -31.41 24.42 -2.79
N LEU A 391 -31.72 23.93 -4.00
CA LEU A 391 -31.37 22.58 -4.41
C LEU A 391 -29.98 22.56 -5.01
N ILE A 392 -29.17 21.59 -4.60
CA ILE A 392 -27.86 21.35 -5.18
C ILE A 392 -27.78 19.90 -5.65
N GLU A 393 -27.15 19.70 -6.80
CA GLU A 393 -26.80 18.38 -7.30
C GLU A 393 -25.49 17.92 -6.68
N ILE A 394 -25.50 16.73 -6.11
CA ILE A 394 -24.38 16.14 -5.40
C ILE A 394 -24.01 14.85 -6.09
N ARG A 395 -22.73 14.75 -6.41
CA ARG A 395 -22.14 13.53 -6.93
C ARG A 395 -21.33 12.88 -5.82
N ALA A 396 -21.67 11.65 -5.47
CA ALA A 396 -20.96 10.86 -4.48
C ALA A 396 -20.60 9.47 -5.04
N ASP A 397 -19.53 8.88 -4.53
CA ASP A 397 -19.24 7.47 -4.80
C ASP A 397 -20.43 6.63 -4.27
N ALA A 398 -20.93 5.70 -5.07
CA ALA A 398 -21.94 4.74 -4.59
C ALA A 398 -21.27 3.83 -3.54
N ILE A 399 -21.98 3.58 -2.44
CA ILE A 399 -21.56 2.72 -1.33
C ILE A 399 -22.26 1.38 -1.49
#